data_66939a29fda1879460fcc331e982446a
#
_entry.id   66939a29fda1879460fcc331e982446a
#
_cell.length_a   1.000
_cell.length_b   1.000
_cell.length_c   1.000
_cell.angle_alpha   90.00
_cell.angle_beta   90.00
_cell.angle_gamma   90.00
#
_symmetry.space_group_name_H-M   'P 1'
#
loop_
_entity.id
_entity.type
_entity.pdbx_description
1 polymer ?
#
loop_
_entity_poly.entity_id
_entity_poly.type
_entity_poly.pdbx_seq_one_letter_code
_entity_poly.pdbx_strand_id
1 'polypeptide(L)'
;MTRAYLLGVLHDATERKTTFRVAQKSKAFVEFIAKGIKKLGQNAWTYKEGKKRHVYIVEFSKRLLQDIAISSLSDKIEYARGYFDAEGGIARRNTVRYYLYFAQTDLEDLQRVKKYLDEIGIRCGAIHCPSASVDPHYFRFYIRAISYRDFAEKIGSWHPVKRRFLRMKI
;
A
#
# COMPACT_ATOMS: atom_id res chain seq x y z
N MET A 1 0.17 -12.67 -5.65
CA MET A 1 -0.78 -11.57 -5.43
C MET A 1 -2.12 -12.17 -5.05
N THR A 2 -2.74 -11.66 -4.02
CA THR A 2 -4.04 -12.09 -3.51
C THR A 2 -5.06 -10.97 -3.67
N ARG A 3 -6.35 -11.30 -3.49
CA ARG A 3 -7.42 -10.28 -3.44
C ARG A 3 -7.24 -9.35 -2.23
N ALA A 4 -6.75 -9.86 -1.10
CA ALA A 4 -6.45 -9.08 0.10
C ALA A 4 -5.37 -8.02 -0.16
N TYR A 5 -4.30 -8.37 -0.90
CA TYR A 5 -3.29 -7.41 -1.34
C TYR A 5 -3.89 -6.29 -2.20
N LEU A 6 -4.71 -6.66 -3.19
CA LEU A 6 -5.35 -5.66 -4.06
C LEU A 6 -6.28 -4.73 -3.28
N LEU A 7 -7.01 -5.24 -2.28
CA LEU A 7 -7.83 -4.41 -1.41
C LEU A 7 -6.98 -3.36 -0.67
N GLY A 8 -5.79 -3.75 -0.18
CA GLY A 8 -4.83 -2.80 0.40
C GLY A 8 -4.31 -1.76 -0.60
N VAL A 9 -4.11 -2.14 -1.86
CA VAL A 9 -3.67 -1.20 -2.92
C VAL A 9 -4.76 -0.18 -3.26
N LEU A 10 -6.04 -0.47 -3.02
CA LEU A 10 -7.15 0.44 -3.35
C LEU A 10 -7.14 1.74 -2.55
N HIS A 11 -6.39 1.86 -1.47
CA HIS A 11 -6.25 3.13 -0.72
C HIS A 11 -5.68 4.27 -1.57
N ASP A 12 -4.97 3.96 -2.67
CA ASP A 12 -4.50 4.93 -3.69
C ASP A 12 -5.28 4.77 -5.01
N ALA A 13 -6.51 4.29 -4.96
CA ALA A 13 -7.31 4.06 -6.17
C ALA A 13 -8.47 5.04 -6.29
N THR A 14 -8.81 5.36 -7.52
CA THR A 14 -10.06 6.03 -7.85
C THR A 14 -11.14 4.99 -8.14
N GLU A 15 -12.20 5.05 -7.37
CA GLU A 15 -13.39 4.23 -7.64
C GLU A 15 -14.22 4.84 -8.76
N ARG A 16 -14.56 4.03 -9.75
CA ARG A 16 -15.46 4.37 -10.86
C ARG A 16 -16.76 3.54 -10.78
N LYS A 17 -17.70 3.78 -11.66
CA LYS A 17 -18.99 3.06 -11.67
C LYS A 17 -18.83 1.53 -11.60
N THR A 18 -17.96 0.96 -12.43
CA THR A 18 -17.79 -0.51 -12.56
C THR A 18 -16.35 -0.98 -12.36
N THR A 19 -15.40 -0.07 -12.22
CA THR A 19 -13.96 -0.37 -12.14
C THR A 19 -13.27 0.34 -10.99
N PHE A 20 -12.11 -0.16 -10.60
CA PHE A 20 -11.08 0.54 -9.83
C PHE A 20 -9.95 0.97 -10.76
N ARG A 21 -9.44 2.18 -10.55
CA ARG A 21 -8.35 2.78 -11.30
C ARG A 21 -7.21 3.13 -10.35
N VAL A 22 -6.10 2.42 -10.49
CA VAL A 22 -4.86 2.69 -9.72
C VAL A 22 -3.88 3.45 -10.62
N ALA A 23 -3.46 4.64 -10.18
CA ALA A 23 -2.57 5.54 -10.90
C ALA A 23 -1.20 5.61 -10.22
N GLN A 24 -0.12 5.26 -10.92
CA GLN A 24 1.22 5.21 -10.33
C GLN A 24 2.30 5.73 -11.28
N LYS A 25 3.35 6.32 -10.71
CA LYS A 25 4.54 6.75 -11.48
C LYS A 25 5.41 5.57 -11.92
N SER A 26 5.35 4.45 -11.22
CA SER A 26 6.12 3.25 -11.53
C SER A 26 5.38 2.37 -12.54
N LYS A 27 5.80 2.39 -13.80
CA LYS A 27 5.28 1.51 -14.84
C LYS A 27 5.40 0.03 -14.44
N ALA A 28 6.56 -0.35 -13.90
CA ALA A 28 6.80 -1.72 -13.46
C ALA A 28 5.84 -2.19 -12.34
N PHE A 29 5.42 -1.27 -11.45
CA PHE A 29 4.46 -1.61 -10.43
C PHE A 29 3.04 -1.78 -11.01
N VAL A 30 2.63 -0.92 -11.94
CA VAL A 30 1.37 -1.05 -12.67
C VAL A 30 1.30 -2.38 -13.44
N GLU A 31 2.38 -2.74 -14.14
CA GLU A 31 2.47 -4.02 -14.87
C GLU A 31 2.43 -5.23 -13.92
N PHE A 32 3.08 -5.12 -12.75
CA PHE A 32 3.02 -6.15 -11.71
C PHE A 32 1.58 -6.36 -11.22
N ILE A 33 0.84 -5.28 -10.92
CA ILE A 33 -0.57 -5.36 -10.51
C ILE A 33 -1.41 -6.00 -11.62
N ALA A 34 -1.26 -5.55 -12.87
CA ALA A 34 -2.00 -6.09 -14.01
C ALA A 34 -1.76 -7.59 -14.21
N LYS A 35 -0.51 -8.04 -14.10
CA LYS A 35 -0.17 -9.47 -14.16
C LYS A 35 -0.82 -10.26 -13.03
N GLY A 36 -0.84 -9.70 -11.84
CA GLY A 36 -1.48 -10.33 -10.68
C GLY A 36 -2.98 -10.48 -10.85
N ILE A 37 -3.66 -9.45 -11.34
CA ILE A 37 -5.10 -9.47 -11.63
C ILE A 37 -5.43 -10.53 -12.68
N LYS A 38 -4.63 -10.64 -13.75
CA LYS A 38 -4.79 -11.67 -14.78
C LYS A 38 -4.63 -13.08 -14.22
N LYS A 39 -3.70 -13.30 -13.29
CA LYS A 39 -3.53 -14.59 -12.59
C LYS A 39 -4.71 -14.94 -11.68
N LEU A 40 -5.48 -13.94 -11.23
CA LEU A 40 -6.72 -14.12 -10.49
C LEU A 40 -7.95 -14.33 -11.41
N GLY A 41 -7.74 -14.52 -12.72
CA GLY A 41 -8.79 -14.82 -13.70
C GLY A 41 -9.59 -13.61 -14.17
N GLN A 42 -9.08 -12.39 -13.96
CA GLN A 42 -9.76 -11.15 -14.36
C GLN A 42 -8.94 -10.33 -15.36
N ASN A 43 -9.63 -9.55 -16.18
CA ASN A 43 -8.97 -8.62 -17.09
C ASN A 43 -8.47 -7.38 -16.36
N ALA A 44 -7.31 -6.90 -16.79
CA ALA A 44 -6.75 -5.63 -16.37
C ALA A 44 -6.27 -4.85 -17.61
N TRP A 45 -6.60 -3.57 -17.67
CA TRP A 45 -6.17 -2.65 -18.71
C TRP A 45 -5.06 -1.76 -18.19
N THR A 46 -4.00 -1.60 -18.95
CA THR A 46 -2.89 -0.71 -18.60
C THR A 46 -2.72 0.35 -19.68
N TYR A 47 -2.57 1.60 -19.27
CA TYR A 47 -2.33 2.72 -20.18
C TYR A 47 -1.59 3.85 -19.49
N LYS A 48 -1.03 4.78 -20.28
CA LYS A 48 -0.39 5.99 -19.78
C LYS A 48 -1.40 7.12 -19.70
N GLU A 49 -1.42 7.86 -18.60
CA GLU A 49 -2.29 9.01 -18.43
C GLU A 49 -1.74 10.23 -19.19
N GLY A 50 -2.39 10.58 -20.27
CA GLY A 50 -2.05 11.74 -21.09
C GLY A 50 -0.67 11.66 -21.76
N LYS A 51 -0.36 12.61 -22.62
CA LYS A 51 0.91 12.63 -23.38
C LYS A 51 2.10 13.13 -22.54
N LYS A 52 1.87 14.10 -21.64
CA LYS A 52 2.92 14.79 -20.88
C LYS A 52 3.17 14.25 -19.47
N ARG A 53 2.25 13.49 -18.90
CA ARG A 53 2.37 12.96 -17.54
C ARG A 53 3.08 11.61 -17.53
N HIS A 54 4.04 11.42 -16.61
CA HIS A 54 4.67 10.12 -16.35
C HIS A 54 3.86 9.34 -15.29
N VAL A 55 2.57 9.15 -15.58
CA VAL A 55 1.65 8.39 -14.74
C VAL A 55 1.11 7.24 -15.56
N TYR A 56 1.15 6.05 -15.01
CA TYR A 56 0.67 4.81 -15.60
C TYR A 56 -0.53 4.32 -14.80
N ILE A 57 -1.48 3.75 -15.49
CA ILE A 57 -2.76 3.33 -14.94
C ILE A 57 -2.88 1.82 -15.09
N VAL A 58 -3.41 1.16 -14.06
CA VAL A 58 -4.07 -0.14 -14.19
C VAL A 58 -5.53 0.03 -13.77
N GLU A 59 -6.41 -0.47 -14.61
CA GLU A 59 -7.85 -0.45 -14.38
C GLU A 59 -8.41 -1.86 -14.46
N PHE A 60 -9.33 -2.22 -13.56
CA PHE A 60 -9.92 -3.54 -13.48
C PHE A 60 -11.31 -3.51 -12.85
N SER A 61 -12.10 -4.57 -13.08
CA SER A 61 -13.47 -4.67 -12.61
C SER A 61 -13.58 -4.76 -11.09
N LYS A 62 -14.54 -4.05 -10.50
CA LYS A 62 -14.91 -4.16 -9.08
C LYS A 62 -15.31 -5.58 -8.66
N ARG A 63 -15.83 -6.38 -9.60
CA ARG A 63 -16.23 -7.78 -9.34
C ARG A 63 -15.12 -8.63 -8.72
N LEU A 64 -13.86 -8.32 -9.03
CA LEU A 64 -12.71 -9.03 -8.45
C LEU A 64 -12.67 -8.96 -6.92
N LEU A 65 -13.15 -7.87 -6.33
CA LEU A 65 -13.08 -7.60 -4.90
C LEU A 65 -14.44 -7.58 -4.21
N GLN A 66 -15.49 -8.05 -4.89
CA GLN A 66 -16.80 -8.28 -4.24
C GLN A 66 -16.67 -9.37 -3.17
N ASP A 67 -17.38 -9.19 -2.07
CA ASP A 67 -17.52 -10.15 -0.96
C ASP A 67 -16.18 -10.62 -0.34
N ILE A 68 -15.13 -9.81 -0.45
CA ILE A 68 -13.86 -10.10 0.24
C ILE A 68 -13.91 -9.61 1.68
N ALA A 69 -13.60 -10.51 2.61
CA ALA A 69 -13.34 -10.18 4.02
C ALA A 69 -11.88 -10.46 4.36
N ILE A 70 -11.27 -9.56 5.14
CA ILE A 70 -9.93 -9.76 5.70
C ILE A 70 -10.08 -10.45 7.05
N SER A 71 -9.92 -11.77 7.07
CA SER A 71 -10.17 -12.58 8.26
C SER A 71 -8.93 -13.32 8.78
N SER A 72 -8.19 -13.96 7.90
CA SER A 72 -7.00 -14.73 8.27
C SER A 72 -5.78 -13.83 8.51
N LEU A 73 -4.80 -14.36 9.27
CA LEU A 73 -3.51 -13.68 9.45
C LEU A 73 -2.81 -13.45 8.11
N SER A 74 -2.91 -14.39 7.17
CA SER A 74 -2.38 -14.27 5.82
C SER A 74 -3.03 -13.12 5.05
N ASP A 75 -4.36 -12.95 5.16
CA ASP A 75 -5.06 -11.83 4.52
C ASP A 75 -4.62 -10.49 5.10
N LYS A 76 -4.45 -10.40 6.42
CA LYS A 76 -3.97 -9.20 7.11
C LYS A 76 -2.57 -8.80 6.67
N ILE A 77 -1.65 -9.78 6.51
CA ILE A 77 -0.31 -9.58 5.98
C ILE A 77 -0.37 -9.03 4.56
N GLU A 78 -1.14 -9.67 3.68
CA GLU A 78 -1.27 -9.26 2.29
C GLU A 78 -1.94 -7.89 2.15
N TYR A 79 -2.99 -7.63 2.92
CA TYR A 79 -3.65 -6.31 2.97
C TYR A 79 -2.68 -5.21 3.43
N ALA A 80 -1.95 -5.43 4.54
CA ALA A 80 -0.98 -4.47 5.05
C ALA A 80 0.16 -4.22 4.06
N ARG A 81 0.61 -5.25 3.32
CA ARG A 81 1.58 -5.10 2.23
C ARG A 81 1.04 -4.24 1.10
N GLY A 82 -0.17 -4.50 0.63
CA GLY A 82 -0.82 -3.71 -0.42
C GLY A 82 -1.01 -2.26 0.00
N TYR A 83 -1.48 -2.04 1.22
CA TYR A 83 -1.62 -0.71 1.81
C TYR A 83 -0.27 0.02 1.89
N PHE A 84 0.79 -0.65 2.36
CA PHE A 84 2.14 -0.08 2.38
C PHE A 84 2.63 0.27 0.97
N ASP A 85 2.36 -0.58 0.00
CA ASP A 85 2.76 -0.34 -1.40
C ASP A 85 2.04 0.86 -2.01
N ALA A 86 0.80 1.11 -1.64
CA ALA A 86 0.03 2.30 -2.03
C ALA A 86 0.47 3.54 -1.22
N GLU A 87 0.15 3.58 0.06
CA GLU A 87 0.19 4.76 0.93
C GLU A 87 1.35 4.77 1.95
N GLY A 88 2.12 3.69 2.02
CA GLY A 88 3.27 3.63 2.92
C GLY A 88 4.45 4.47 2.44
N GLY A 89 5.22 5.01 3.38
CA GLY A 89 6.44 5.73 3.10
C GLY A 89 7.67 5.08 3.72
N ILE A 90 8.81 5.29 3.06
CA ILE A 90 10.11 4.77 3.47
C ILE A 90 11.19 5.82 3.24
N ALA A 91 12.17 5.91 4.15
CA ALA A 91 13.33 6.76 3.97
C ALA A 91 14.13 6.35 2.71
N ARG A 92 14.30 7.29 1.78
CA ARG A 92 14.96 7.04 0.48
C ARG A 92 16.40 7.54 0.40
N ARG A 93 16.84 8.33 1.38
CA ARG A 93 18.17 8.91 1.43
C ARG A 93 18.98 8.31 2.56
N ASN A 94 20.27 8.04 2.32
CA ASN A 94 21.17 7.52 3.35
C ASN A 94 21.52 8.57 4.42
N THR A 95 21.33 9.85 4.09
CA THR A 95 21.61 10.99 4.99
C THR A 95 20.50 11.25 6.01
N VAL A 96 19.35 10.61 5.88
CA VAL A 96 18.24 10.75 6.83
C VAL A 96 18.10 9.48 7.68
N ARG A 97 17.64 9.66 8.93
CA ARG A 97 17.31 8.53 9.79
C ARG A 97 16.32 7.62 9.07
N TYR A 98 16.54 6.30 9.15
CA TYR A 98 15.63 5.32 8.58
C TYR A 98 14.28 5.35 9.28
N TYR A 99 13.21 5.32 8.51
CA TYR A 99 11.83 5.25 8.98
C TYR A 99 10.94 4.52 7.99
N LEU A 100 9.90 3.90 8.53
CA LEU A 100 8.77 3.33 7.80
C LEU A 100 7.50 3.94 8.40
N TYR A 101 6.55 4.33 7.55
CA TYR A 101 5.28 4.87 8.02
C TYR A 101 4.12 4.47 7.12
N PHE A 102 2.93 4.56 7.69
CA PHE A 102 1.65 4.56 6.98
C PHE A 102 1.00 5.92 7.15
N ALA A 103 0.34 6.40 6.11
CA ALA A 103 -0.39 7.66 6.17
C ALA A 103 -1.68 7.55 5.35
N GLN A 104 -2.74 8.22 5.81
CA GLN A 104 -4.03 8.29 5.13
C GLN A 104 -4.85 9.45 5.69
N THR A 105 -5.81 9.92 4.90
CA THR A 105 -6.81 10.90 5.33
C THR A 105 -7.98 10.25 6.06
N ASP A 106 -8.28 8.99 5.77
CA ASP A 106 -9.25 8.20 6.50
C ASP A 106 -8.62 7.60 7.76
N LEU A 107 -9.04 8.11 8.92
CA LEU A 107 -8.53 7.69 10.23
C LEU A 107 -8.93 6.24 10.56
N GLU A 108 -10.15 5.83 10.20
CA GLU A 108 -10.65 4.49 10.50
C GLU A 108 -9.87 3.43 9.72
N ASP A 109 -9.59 3.68 8.46
CA ASP A 109 -8.76 2.80 7.64
C ASP A 109 -7.33 2.70 8.17
N LEU A 110 -6.77 3.83 8.62
CA LEU A 110 -5.43 3.86 9.21
C LEU A 110 -5.39 3.10 10.56
N GLN A 111 -6.43 3.22 11.38
CA GLN A 111 -6.58 2.45 12.63
C GLN A 111 -6.71 0.96 12.34
N ARG A 112 -7.47 0.59 11.31
CA ARG A 112 -7.67 -0.80 10.88
C ARG A 112 -6.35 -1.46 10.47
N VAL A 113 -5.57 -0.83 9.60
CA VAL A 113 -4.28 -1.41 9.19
C VAL A 113 -3.29 -1.45 10.36
N LYS A 114 -3.30 -0.47 11.25
CA LYS A 114 -2.49 -0.49 12.47
C LYS A 114 -2.85 -1.66 13.37
N LYS A 115 -4.15 -1.92 13.58
CA LYS A 115 -4.63 -3.10 14.34
C LYS A 115 -4.14 -4.41 13.71
N TYR A 116 -4.21 -4.55 12.37
CA TYR A 116 -3.69 -5.74 11.71
C TYR A 116 -2.17 -5.91 11.91
N LEU A 117 -1.40 -4.82 11.85
CA LEU A 117 0.03 -4.86 12.12
C LEU A 117 0.34 -5.28 13.57
N ASP A 118 -0.40 -4.77 14.54
CA ASP A 118 -0.28 -5.17 15.96
C ASP A 118 -0.58 -6.67 16.14
N GLU A 119 -1.62 -7.22 15.47
CA GLU A 119 -1.95 -8.65 15.48
C GLU A 119 -0.87 -9.54 14.82
N ILE A 120 -0.13 -9.01 13.84
CA ILE A 120 1.01 -9.65 13.18
C ILE A 120 2.27 -9.58 14.05
N GLY A 121 2.24 -8.81 15.14
CA GLY A 121 3.38 -8.59 16.05
C GLY A 121 4.30 -7.44 15.60
N ILE A 122 3.86 -6.57 14.70
CA ILE A 122 4.59 -5.38 14.25
C ILE A 122 4.25 -4.20 15.15
N ARG A 123 5.20 -3.74 15.95
CA ARG A 123 5.00 -2.61 16.86
C ARG A 123 4.96 -1.27 16.12
N CYS A 124 3.88 -0.54 16.34
CA CYS A 124 3.62 0.77 15.73
C CYS A 124 3.68 1.90 16.78
N GLY A 125 3.95 3.11 16.30
CA GLY A 125 3.79 4.34 17.10
C GLY A 125 2.33 4.78 17.19
N ALA A 126 2.08 5.85 17.94
CA ALA A 126 0.76 6.48 17.97
C ALA A 126 0.42 7.09 16.59
N ILE A 127 -0.88 7.08 16.26
CA ILE A 127 -1.38 7.86 15.13
C ILE A 127 -1.36 9.33 15.53
N HIS A 128 -0.88 10.17 14.65
CA HIS A 128 -0.82 11.63 14.86
C HIS A 128 -1.05 12.35 13.53
N CYS A 129 -1.41 13.62 13.62
CA CYS A 129 -1.52 14.53 12.48
C CYS A 129 -0.26 15.41 12.42
N PRO A 130 0.70 15.15 11.51
CA PRO A 130 1.99 15.86 11.51
C PRO A 130 1.91 17.31 11.06
N SER A 131 0.82 17.70 10.41
CA SER A 131 0.62 19.03 9.81
C SER A 131 -0.79 19.54 10.07
N ALA A 132 -1.28 19.42 11.31
CA ALA A 132 -2.66 19.75 11.67
C ALA A 132 -3.12 21.17 11.28
N SER A 133 -2.18 22.13 11.26
CA SER A 133 -2.46 23.52 10.83
C SER A 133 -2.65 23.69 9.32
N VAL A 134 -2.11 22.74 8.50
CA VAL A 134 -2.16 22.80 7.02
C VAL A 134 -3.14 21.79 6.47
N ASP A 135 -3.10 20.57 6.99
CA ASP A 135 -3.96 19.46 6.59
C ASP A 135 -4.42 18.68 7.84
N PRO A 136 -5.54 19.07 8.45
CA PRO A 136 -6.04 18.47 9.69
C PRO A 136 -6.54 17.03 9.52
N HIS A 137 -6.74 16.59 8.29
CA HIS A 137 -7.20 15.24 7.97
C HIS A 137 -6.08 14.30 7.49
N TYR A 138 -4.82 14.71 7.53
CA TYR A 138 -3.69 13.86 7.15
C TYR A 138 -3.10 13.18 8.39
N PHE A 139 -3.40 11.90 8.55
CA PHE A 139 -2.95 11.09 9.68
C PHE A 139 -1.78 10.20 9.31
N ARG A 140 -0.92 9.92 10.30
CA ARG A 140 0.28 9.08 10.10
C ARG A 140 0.61 8.31 11.38
N PHE A 141 1.17 7.12 11.21
CA PHE A 141 1.94 6.44 12.26
C PHE A 141 3.22 5.84 11.68
N TYR A 142 4.22 5.68 12.54
CA TYR A 142 5.49 5.05 12.19
C TYR A 142 5.58 3.62 12.73
N ILE A 143 6.25 2.74 11.97
CA ILE A 143 6.72 1.46 12.49
C ILE A 143 7.87 1.74 13.47
N ARG A 144 7.86 1.12 14.64
CA ARG A 144 8.95 1.26 15.62
C ARG A 144 10.20 0.53 15.13
N ALA A 145 11.37 1.08 15.40
CA ALA A 145 12.65 0.55 14.91
C ALA A 145 12.89 -0.92 15.29
N ILE A 146 12.43 -1.34 16.47
CA ILE A 146 12.52 -2.73 16.93
C ILE A 146 11.77 -3.72 16.00
N SER A 147 10.81 -3.25 15.22
CA SER A 147 10.01 -4.07 14.29
C SER A 147 10.40 -3.91 12.81
N TYR A 148 11.48 -3.19 12.49
CA TYR A 148 11.86 -3.00 11.08
C TYR A 148 12.19 -4.31 10.36
N ARG A 149 12.95 -5.21 11.03
CA ARG A 149 13.28 -6.52 10.48
C ARG A 149 12.03 -7.37 10.28
N ASP A 150 11.22 -7.49 11.32
CA ASP A 150 9.96 -8.25 11.25
C ASP A 150 9.03 -7.70 10.18
N PHE A 151 8.95 -6.38 10.04
CA PHE A 151 8.18 -5.74 8.98
C PHE A 151 8.69 -6.13 7.60
N ALA A 152 10.00 -6.08 7.37
CA ALA A 152 10.58 -6.43 6.08
C ALA A 152 10.41 -7.91 5.73
N GLU A 153 10.49 -8.80 6.72
CA GLU A 153 10.36 -10.25 6.55
C GLU A 153 8.89 -10.68 6.37
N LYS A 154 7.99 -10.21 7.21
CA LYS A 154 6.57 -10.61 7.22
C LYS A 154 5.74 -9.85 6.21
N ILE A 155 5.85 -8.52 6.20
CA ILE A 155 5.08 -7.63 5.32
C ILE A 155 5.84 -7.39 4.01
N GLY A 156 7.03 -6.80 4.10
CA GLY A 156 7.83 -6.45 2.93
C GLY A 156 7.14 -5.46 1.99
N SER A 157 7.54 -5.50 0.72
CA SER A 157 6.93 -4.69 -0.35
C SER A 157 7.09 -5.38 -1.70
N TRP A 158 6.08 -5.32 -2.54
CA TRP A 158 6.16 -5.71 -3.95
C TRP A 158 6.35 -4.52 -4.88
N HIS A 159 6.17 -3.30 -4.37
CA HIS A 159 6.49 -2.09 -5.12
C HIS A 159 8.02 -2.01 -5.38
N PRO A 160 8.49 -1.96 -6.64
CA PRO A 160 9.92 -2.10 -6.96
C PRO A 160 10.83 -1.13 -6.21
N VAL A 161 10.41 0.13 -6.09
CA VAL A 161 11.19 1.16 -5.42
C VAL A 161 11.22 0.91 -3.90
N LYS A 162 10.07 0.65 -3.26
CA LYS A 162 10.00 0.43 -1.81
C LYS A 162 10.76 -0.83 -1.41
N ARG A 163 10.63 -1.92 -2.19
CA ARG A 163 11.37 -3.18 -1.98
C ARG A 163 12.89 -2.97 -1.99
N ARG A 164 13.41 -2.14 -2.90
CA ARG A 164 14.83 -1.81 -2.95
C ARG A 164 15.29 -1.16 -1.65
N PHE A 165 14.55 -0.14 -1.15
CA PHE A 165 14.93 0.58 0.07
C PHE A 165 14.75 -0.24 1.34
N LEU A 166 13.77 -1.15 1.40
CA LEU A 166 13.65 -2.12 2.48
C LEU A 166 14.90 -3.00 2.61
N ARG A 167 15.42 -3.50 1.48
CA ARG A 167 16.60 -4.39 1.45
C ARG A 167 17.92 -3.68 1.76
N MET A 168 17.99 -2.37 1.57
CA MET A 168 19.26 -1.62 1.78
C MET A 168 19.56 -1.30 3.25
N LYS A 169 18.58 -1.41 4.15
CA LYS A 169 18.67 -0.86 5.51
C LYS A 169 18.27 -1.82 6.62
N ILE A 170 18.00 -3.09 6.28
CA ILE A 170 17.59 -4.10 7.26
C ILE A 170 18.48 -5.32 7.21
#